data_f3c97225c58b2ab9d08572dc0c654e3b
#
_entry.id   f3c97225c58b2ab9d08572dc0c654e3b
#
_cell.length_a   1.000
_cell.length_b   1.000
_cell.length_c   1.000
_cell.angle_alpha   90.00
_cell.angle_beta   90.00
_cell.angle_gamma   90.00
#
_symmetry.space_group_name_H-M   'P 1'
#
loop_
_entity.id
_entity.type
_entity.pdbx_description
1 polymer ?
#
loop_
_entity_poly.entity_id
_entity_poly.type
_entity_poly.pdbx_seq_one_letter_code
_entity_poly.pdbx_strand_id
1 'polypeptide(L)'
;MRNEGMRLSEHLTSSSVAALSHSSELDGLRLSPHFTLAELTKTKSGIKNVPNEAQVENLKRVCRWLEQLRRRWNNLYGDGDDPIIINSGFRSAEVNRAVGGAPTSNHLTGCAVDIRCIGIEQALRYAALLLDIADLNKEDYDELLIEQKSCTYWIHFAVKPKGNRRRTNFIR
;
A
#
# COMPACT_ATOMS: atom_id res chain seq x y z
N MET A 1 25.77 37.85 5.99
CA MET A 1 26.04 36.44 6.34
C MET A 1 24.85 35.61 5.96
N ARG A 2 24.97 34.84 4.89
CA ARG A 2 23.90 33.97 4.38
C ARG A 2 24.09 32.60 4.99
N ASN A 3 23.03 32.08 5.63
CA ASN A 3 23.04 30.73 6.18
C ASN A 3 22.37 29.82 5.18
N GLU A 4 23.16 29.07 4.44
CA GLU A 4 22.66 28.03 3.51
C GLU A 4 22.24 26.80 4.31
N GLY A 5 20.94 26.58 4.37
CA GLY A 5 20.38 25.34 4.88
C GLY A 5 20.62 24.21 3.89
N MET A 6 21.57 23.35 4.20
CA MET A 6 21.91 22.13 3.48
C MET A 6 20.78 21.11 3.62
N ARG A 7 20.04 20.87 2.54
CA ARG A 7 19.08 19.75 2.44
C ARG A 7 19.88 18.47 2.29
N LEU A 8 19.94 17.67 3.32
CA LEU A 8 20.40 16.29 3.24
C LEU A 8 19.30 15.44 2.59
N SER A 9 19.45 15.15 1.32
CA SER A 9 18.74 14.05 0.66
C SER A 9 19.50 12.77 1.01
N GLU A 10 19.09 12.10 2.09
CA GLU A 10 19.66 10.81 2.44
C GLU A 10 19.17 9.74 1.47
N HIS A 11 20.01 9.39 0.51
CA HIS A 11 19.92 8.15 -0.23
C HIS A 11 20.35 7.03 0.73
N LEU A 12 19.38 6.31 1.32
CA LEU A 12 19.65 5.10 2.08
C LEU A 12 20.24 4.05 1.12
N THR A 13 21.50 3.71 1.34
CA THR A 13 22.17 2.63 0.59
C THR A 13 21.74 1.26 1.11
N SER A 14 21.91 0.22 0.31
CA SER A 14 21.62 -1.19 0.60
C SER A 14 22.11 -1.66 2.00
N SER A 15 23.22 -1.12 2.47
CA SER A 15 23.79 -1.39 3.79
C SER A 15 22.97 -0.83 4.95
N SER A 16 22.20 0.24 4.73
CA SER A 16 21.45 0.93 5.79
C SER A 16 20.18 0.19 6.22
N VAL A 17 19.52 -0.55 5.30
CA VAL A 17 18.31 -1.32 5.63
C VAL A 17 18.68 -2.59 6.41
N ALA A 18 19.82 -3.21 6.13
CA ALA A 18 20.32 -4.36 6.88
C ALA A 18 20.75 -4.02 8.33
N ALA A 19 21.12 -2.76 8.56
CA ALA A 19 21.54 -2.26 9.88
C ALA A 19 20.36 -1.79 10.76
N LEU A 20 19.16 -1.59 10.20
CA LEU A 20 17.95 -1.18 10.92
C LEU A 20 17.33 -2.37 11.69
N SER A 21 18.07 -2.91 12.64
CA SER A 21 17.63 -3.99 13.53
C SER A 21 16.74 -3.52 14.69
N HIS A 22 16.46 -2.22 14.80
CA HIS A 22 15.63 -1.64 15.86
C HIS A 22 14.24 -1.26 15.34
N SER A 23 13.21 -1.86 15.91
CA SER A 23 11.80 -1.67 15.53
C SER A 23 11.34 -0.20 15.57
N SER A 24 11.91 0.63 16.42
CA SER A 24 11.57 2.05 16.57
C SER A 24 12.01 2.94 15.40
N GLU A 25 13.08 2.60 14.69
CA GLU A 25 13.57 3.37 13.54
C GLU A 25 12.79 3.04 12.27
N LEU A 26 12.28 1.80 12.14
CA LEU A 26 11.42 1.40 11.02
C LEU A 26 10.01 1.99 11.14
N ASP A 27 9.52 2.23 12.35
CA ASP A 27 8.18 2.77 12.58
C ASP A 27 8.02 4.20 12.04
N GLY A 28 9.10 4.98 11.96
CA GLY A 28 9.13 6.33 11.40
C GLY A 28 9.39 6.41 9.89
N LEU A 29 9.77 5.29 9.23
CA LEU A 29 10.16 5.33 7.83
C LEU A 29 8.96 5.62 6.92
N ARG A 30 8.99 6.78 6.25
CA ARG A 30 7.98 7.16 5.26
C ARG A 30 8.27 6.52 3.91
N LEU A 31 7.26 5.87 3.34
CA LEU A 31 7.29 5.32 1.98
C LEU A 31 6.83 6.36 0.95
N SER A 32 5.97 7.28 1.40
CA SER A 32 5.47 8.43 0.65
C SER A 32 4.97 9.52 1.61
N PRO A 33 4.50 10.70 1.15
CA PRO A 33 4.07 11.79 2.03
C PRO A 33 3.04 11.41 3.10
N HIS A 34 2.13 10.46 2.82
CA HIS A 34 1.04 10.10 3.74
C HIS A 34 1.08 8.64 4.22
N PHE A 35 2.03 7.82 3.73
CA PHE A 35 2.10 6.40 4.10
C PHE A 35 3.45 6.03 4.70
N THR A 36 3.43 5.30 5.83
CA THR A 36 4.62 4.82 6.54
C THR A 36 4.83 3.33 6.35
N LEU A 37 6.06 2.85 6.57
CA LEU A 37 6.36 1.43 6.56
C LEU A 37 5.61 0.69 7.67
N ALA A 38 5.52 1.27 8.87
CA ALA A 38 4.77 0.71 9.99
C ALA A 38 3.31 0.43 9.64
N GLU A 39 2.65 1.38 8.97
CA GLU A 39 1.27 1.20 8.51
C GLU A 39 1.14 0.05 7.50
N LEU A 40 2.05 -0.03 6.52
CA LEU A 40 2.03 -1.03 5.45
C LEU A 40 2.51 -2.43 5.90
N THR A 41 3.06 -2.55 7.11
CA THR A 41 3.52 -3.84 7.68
C THR A 41 2.75 -4.24 8.94
N LYS A 42 1.76 -3.44 9.34
CA LYS A 42 0.95 -3.69 10.53
C LYS A 42 0.22 -5.03 10.43
N THR A 43 0.29 -5.84 11.49
CA THR A 43 -0.44 -7.10 11.62
C THR A 43 -1.01 -7.26 13.02
N LYS A 44 -2.14 -7.95 13.13
CA LYS A 44 -2.76 -8.32 14.42
C LYS A 44 -2.29 -9.68 14.93
N SER A 45 -1.50 -10.41 14.15
CA SER A 45 -1.10 -11.79 14.48
C SER A 45 -0.03 -11.90 15.57
N GLY A 46 0.64 -10.78 15.92
CA GLY A 46 1.81 -10.80 16.80
C GLY A 46 3.08 -11.43 16.17
N ILE A 47 2.98 -11.88 14.92
CA ILE A 47 4.09 -12.49 14.18
C ILE A 47 4.97 -11.40 13.58
N LYS A 48 6.30 -11.60 13.57
CA LYS A 48 7.26 -10.70 12.94
C LYS A 48 6.94 -10.52 11.45
N ASN A 49 6.82 -9.26 11.01
CA ASN A 49 6.37 -8.90 9.67
C ASN A 49 7.29 -7.82 9.07
N VAL A 50 8.54 -8.17 8.79
CA VAL A 50 9.58 -7.25 8.32
C VAL A 50 9.88 -7.54 6.85
N PRO A 51 9.65 -6.57 5.93
CA PRO A 51 9.98 -6.72 4.52
C PRO A 51 11.48 -6.54 4.27
N ASN A 52 11.98 -7.15 3.20
CA ASN A 52 13.30 -6.87 2.64
C ASN A 52 13.26 -5.62 1.73
N GLU A 53 14.43 -5.18 1.25
CA GLU A 53 14.56 -4.00 0.39
C GLU A 53 13.68 -4.05 -0.87
N ALA A 54 13.67 -5.19 -1.58
CA ALA A 54 12.86 -5.35 -2.79
C ALA A 54 11.36 -5.24 -2.49
N GLN A 55 10.91 -5.74 -1.34
CA GLN A 55 9.52 -5.63 -0.89
C GLN A 55 9.19 -4.20 -0.48
N VAL A 56 10.13 -3.48 0.15
CA VAL A 56 9.98 -2.04 0.46
C VAL A 56 9.83 -1.23 -0.82
N GLU A 57 10.63 -1.47 -1.85
CA GLU A 57 10.51 -0.79 -3.15
C GLU A 57 9.16 -1.10 -3.84
N ASN A 58 8.65 -2.31 -3.70
CA ASN A 58 7.32 -2.65 -4.17
C ASN A 58 6.22 -1.88 -3.40
N LEU A 59 6.34 -1.80 -2.07
CA LEU A 59 5.43 -1.00 -1.24
C LEU A 59 5.45 0.48 -1.63
N LYS A 60 6.61 1.07 -1.89
CA LYS A 60 6.72 2.44 -2.42
C LYS A 60 5.97 2.62 -3.74
N ARG A 61 6.02 1.61 -4.63
CA ARG A 61 5.25 1.62 -5.88
C ARG A 61 3.75 1.65 -5.60
N VAL A 62 3.26 0.82 -4.68
CA VAL A 62 1.86 0.83 -4.25
C VAL A 62 1.49 2.18 -3.65
N CYS A 63 2.34 2.75 -2.78
CA CYS A 63 2.09 4.06 -2.18
C CYS A 63 1.91 5.18 -3.20
N ARG A 64 2.62 5.17 -4.35
CA ARG A 64 2.40 6.16 -5.42
C ARG A 64 0.96 6.14 -5.96
N TRP A 65 0.35 4.98 -6.05
CA TRP A 65 -1.06 4.85 -6.42
C TRP A 65 -2.00 5.31 -5.32
N LEU A 66 -1.70 4.97 -4.08
CA LEU A 66 -2.48 5.39 -2.91
C LEU A 66 -2.47 6.91 -2.74
N GLU A 67 -1.35 7.59 -3.00
CA GLU A 67 -1.27 9.06 -2.99
C GLU A 67 -2.17 9.69 -4.05
N GLN A 68 -2.24 9.10 -5.25
CA GLN A 68 -3.13 9.58 -6.31
C GLN A 68 -4.59 9.32 -5.94
N LEU A 69 -4.90 8.14 -5.38
CA LEU A 69 -6.23 7.81 -4.89
C LEU A 69 -6.67 8.80 -3.80
N ARG A 70 -5.80 9.07 -2.79
CA ARG A 70 -6.07 10.01 -1.72
C ARG A 70 -6.37 11.41 -2.24
N ARG A 71 -5.53 11.91 -3.13
CA ARG A 71 -5.72 13.23 -3.74
C ARG A 71 -7.05 13.33 -4.51
N ARG A 72 -7.38 12.32 -5.33
CA ARG A 72 -8.63 12.30 -6.11
C ARG A 72 -9.85 12.13 -5.23
N TRP A 73 -9.76 11.28 -4.23
CA TRP A 73 -10.83 11.12 -3.25
C TRP A 73 -11.17 12.44 -2.59
N ASN A 74 -10.17 13.12 -2.05
CA ASN A 74 -10.36 14.40 -1.36
C ASN A 74 -10.88 15.51 -2.28
N ASN A 75 -10.48 15.50 -3.54
CA ASN A 75 -10.96 16.49 -4.51
C ASN A 75 -12.43 16.29 -4.92
N LEU A 76 -12.95 15.06 -4.86
CA LEU A 76 -14.27 14.73 -5.42
C LEU A 76 -15.31 14.37 -4.36
N TYR A 77 -14.90 13.77 -3.25
CA TYR A 77 -15.81 13.16 -2.29
C TYR A 77 -15.49 13.44 -0.81
N GLY A 78 -14.25 13.79 -0.50
CA GLY A 78 -13.77 13.99 0.86
C GLY A 78 -13.81 15.44 1.30
N ASP A 79 -13.46 15.67 2.57
CA ASP A 79 -13.44 16.99 3.20
C ASP A 79 -12.08 17.71 3.06
N GLY A 80 -11.23 17.26 2.12
CA GLY A 80 -9.94 17.87 1.77
C GLY A 80 -8.73 17.19 2.38
N ASP A 81 -8.85 16.46 3.49
CA ASP A 81 -7.72 15.75 4.14
C ASP A 81 -8.07 14.33 4.63
N ASP A 82 -9.09 13.71 4.06
CA ASP A 82 -9.48 12.34 4.42
C ASP A 82 -8.35 11.35 4.16
N PRO A 83 -8.02 10.49 5.13
CA PRO A 83 -7.00 9.46 4.95
C PRO A 83 -7.52 8.26 4.15
N ILE A 84 -6.64 7.63 3.38
CA ILE A 84 -6.87 6.28 2.86
C ILE A 84 -6.36 5.29 3.90
N ILE A 85 -7.25 4.52 4.50
CA ILE A 85 -6.92 3.60 5.60
C ILE A 85 -6.53 2.23 5.05
N ILE A 86 -5.36 1.75 5.46
CA ILE A 86 -4.83 0.45 5.05
C ILE A 86 -5.13 -0.60 6.14
N ASN A 87 -5.84 -1.65 5.76
CA ASN A 87 -6.10 -2.80 6.62
C ASN A 87 -4.93 -3.79 6.64
N SER A 88 -4.25 -3.95 5.50
CA SER A 88 -3.13 -4.88 5.33
C SER A 88 -2.27 -4.44 4.14
N GLY A 89 -0.96 -4.47 4.31
CA GLY A 89 0.01 -4.29 3.24
C GLY A 89 0.88 -5.53 3.08
N PHE A 90 2.20 -5.42 3.30
CA PHE A 90 3.10 -6.57 3.27
C PHE A 90 2.71 -7.64 4.29
N ARG A 91 2.86 -8.90 3.90
CA ARG A 91 2.72 -10.07 4.77
C ARG A 91 3.94 -10.99 4.60
N SER A 92 4.64 -11.29 5.68
CA SER A 92 5.61 -12.39 5.69
C SER A 92 4.91 -13.72 5.40
N ALA A 93 5.64 -14.75 5.04
CA ALA A 93 5.07 -16.07 4.76
C ALA A 93 4.27 -16.62 5.97
N GLU A 94 4.78 -16.36 7.17
CA GLU A 94 4.14 -16.76 8.44
C GLU A 94 2.83 -15.99 8.68
N VAL A 95 2.85 -14.67 8.48
CA VAL A 95 1.64 -13.82 8.60
C VAL A 95 0.60 -14.25 7.56
N ASN A 96 1.03 -14.46 6.30
CA ASN A 96 0.12 -14.86 5.23
C ASN A 96 -0.57 -16.21 5.54
N ARG A 97 0.16 -17.21 6.05
CA ARG A 97 -0.42 -18.47 6.49
C ARG A 97 -1.39 -18.29 7.65
N ALA A 98 -1.03 -17.47 8.64
CA ALA A 98 -1.87 -17.23 9.82
C ALA A 98 -3.21 -16.58 9.49
N VAL A 99 -3.27 -15.76 8.43
CA VAL A 99 -4.53 -15.12 7.97
C VAL A 99 -5.26 -15.92 6.88
N GLY A 100 -4.76 -17.11 6.49
CA GLY A 100 -5.35 -17.94 5.44
C GLY A 100 -5.17 -17.36 4.02
N GLY A 101 -4.12 -16.57 3.80
CA GLY A 101 -3.83 -15.98 2.49
C GLY A 101 -3.31 -17.01 1.47
N ALA A 102 -3.58 -16.78 0.19
CA ALA A 102 -3.11 -17.63 -0.90
C ALA A 102 -1.57 -17.75 -0.91
N PRO A 103 -1.00 -18.92 -1.23
CA PRO A 103 0.46 -19.10 -1.32
C PRO A 103 1.14 -18.19 -2.36
N THR A 104 0.39 -17.73 -3.36
CA THR A 104 0.86 -16.83 -4.42
C THR A 104 0.40 -15.39 -4.24
N SER A 105 0.02 -15.01 -3.02
CA SER A 105 -0.51 -13.67 -2.72
C SER A 105 0.50 -12.56 -3.04
N ASN A 106 0.03 -11.49 -3.69
CA ASN A 106 0.81 -10.28 -3.96
C ASN A 106 1.26 -9.55 -2.68
N HIS A 107 0.61 -9.79 -1.53
CA HIS A 107 1.05 -9.28 -0.22
C HIS A 107 2.43 -9.82 0.19
N LEU A 108 2.77 -11.06 -0.17
CA LEU A 108 4.07 -11.69 0.13
C LEU A 108 5.26 -10.95 -0.49
N THR A 109 5.03 -10.28 -1.59
CA THR A 109 6.05 -9.53 -2.33
C THR A 109 6.02 -8.03 -2.08
N GLY A 110 5.11 -7.54 -1.22
CA GLY A 110 4.89 -6.12 -1.00
C GLY A 110 4.19 -5.40 -2.17
N CYS A 111 3.60 -6.17 -3.09
CA CYS A 111 2.94 -5.63 -4.29
C CYS A 111 1.43 -5.37 -4.09
N ALA A 112 0.88 -5.61 -2.91
CA ALA A 112 -0.55 -5.44 -2.65
C ALA A 112 -0.86 -4.77 -1.33
N VAL A 113 -2.03 -4.14 -1.29
CA VAL A 113 -2.68 -3.58 -0.09
C VAL A 113 -4.16 -3.91 -0.08
N ASP A 114 -4.71 -4.04 1.13
CA ASP A 114 -6.14 -4.09 1.38
C ASP A 114 -6.58 -2.73 1.94
N ILE A 115 -7.36 -1.96 1.17
CA ILE A 115 -7.84 -0.62 1.50
C ILE A 115 -9.20 -0.75 2.17
N ARG A 116 -9.34 -0.20 3.38
CA ARG A 116 -10.61 -0.19 4.11
C ARG A 116 -11.66 0.64 3.36
N CYS A 117 -12.90 0.14 3.32
CA CYS A 117 -14.04 0.86 2.77
C CYS A 117 -15.19 0.92 3.79
N ILE A 118 -15.85 2.09 3.86
CA ILE A 118 -17.09 2.29 4.61
C ILE A 118 -18.25 1.99 3.65
N GLY A 119 -18.69 0.72 3.64
CA GLY A 119 -19.76 0.26 2.76
C GLY A 119 -19.36 0.08 1.29
N ILE A 120 -20.31 -0.41 0.51
CA ILE A 120 -20.12 -0.72 -0.91
C ILE A 120 -19.91 0.56 -1.76
N GLU A 121 -20.55 1.66 -1.40
CA GLU A 121 -20.46 2.90 -2.17
C GLU A 121 -19.03 3.44 -2.21
N GLN A 122 -18.35 3.51 -1.05
CA GLN A 122 -16.96 3.94 -1.01
C GLN A 122 -16.04 2.96 -1.77
N ALA A 123 -16.31 1.65 -1.69
CA ALA A 123 -15.54 0.67 -2.44
C ALA A 123 -15.68 0.87 -3.95
N LEU A 124 -16.88 1.11 -4.46
CA LEU A 124 -17.13 1.41 -5.87
C LEU A 124 -16.45 2.70 -6.31
N ARG A 125 -16.53 3.76 -5.51
CA ARG A 125 -15.86 5.04 -5.79
C ARG A 125 -14.33 4.88 -5.83
N TYR A 126 -13.74 4.18 -4.85
CA TYR A 126 -12.30 3.90 -4.87
C TYR A 126 -11.87 3.07 -6.08
N ALA A 127 -12.66 2.05 -6.45
CA ALA A 127 -12.37 1.25 -7.64
C ALA A 127 -12.44 2.10 -8.92
N ALA A 128 -13.45 2.94 -9.08
CA ALA A 128 -13.57 3.85 -10.21
C ALA A 128 -12.37 4.83 -10.29
N LEU A 129 -11.96 5.42 -9.17
CA LEU A 129 -10.80 6.32 -9.13
C LEU A 129 -9.50 5.61 -9.49
N LEU A 130 -9.30 4.35 -9.06
CA LEU A 130 -8.12 3.57 -9.41
C LEU A 130 -8.10 3.20 -10.90
N LEU A 131 -9.25 2.92 -11.50
CA LEU A 131 -9.38 2.71 -12.94
C LEU A 131 -9.03 3.98 -13.72
N ASP A 132 -9.56 5.13 -13.31
CA ASP A 132 -9.23 6.44 -13.91
C ASP A 132 -7.73 6.77 -13.80
N ILE A 133 -7.11 6.45 -12.67
CA ILE A 133 -5.67 6.63 -12.46
C ILE A 133 -4.88 5.78 -13.46
N ALA A 134 -5.28 4.51 -13.64
CA ALA A 134 -4.66 3.60 -14.60
C ALA A 134 -4.73 4.15 -16.03
N ASP A 135 -5.90 4.60 -16.45
CA ASP A 135 -6.15 5.08 -17.80
C ASP A 135 -5.43 6.39 -18.09
N LEU A 136 -5.46 7.35 -17.15
CA LEU A 136 -4.82 8.65 -17.31
C LEU A 136 -3.28 8.56 -17.30
N ASN A 137 -2.73 7.70 -16.46
CA ASN A 137 -1.28 7.50 -16.39
C ASN A 137 -0.78 6.54 -17.47
N LYS A 138 -1.67 5.79 -18.15
CA LYS A 138 -1.33 4.68 -19.04
C LYS A 138 -0.46 3.63 -18.32
N GLU A 139 -0.79 3.38 -17.05
CA GLU A 139 -0.13 2.38 -16.20
C GLU A 139 -1.13 1.28 -15.85
N ASP A 140 -0.68 0.01 -15.89
CA ASP A 140 -1.49 -1.13 -15.49
C ASP A 140 -1.25 -1.51 -14.03
N TYR A 141 -2.32 -1.94 -13.37
CA TYR A 141 -2.29 -2.65 -12.10
C TYR A 141 -2.42 -4.16 -12.32
N ASP A 142 -2.05 -4.96 -11.33
CA ASP A 142 -2.19 -6.42 -11.40
C ASP A 142 -3.62 -6.86 -11.01
N GLU A 143 -4.10 -6.42 -9.86
CA GLU A 143 -5.43 -6.75 -9.34
C GLU A 143 -6.10 -5.53 -8.72
N LEU A 144 -7.37 -5.35 -9.03
CA LEU A 144 -8.30 -4.42 -8.41
C LEU A 144 -9.57 -5.19 -8.08
N LEU A 145 -9.66 -5.66 -6.83
CA LEU A 145 -10.76 -6.52 -6.40
C LEU A 145 -11.56 -5.79 -5.33
N ILE A 146 -12.88 -5.72 -5.53
CA ILE A 146 -13.80 -5.35 -4.47
C ILE A 146 -14.11 -6.64 -3.72
N GLU A 147 -13.70 -6.73 -2.47
CA GLU A 147 -13.92 -7.91 -1.63
C GLU A 147 -14.93 -7.64 -0.54
N GLN A 148 -15.76 -8.64 -0.25
CA GLN A 148 -16.79 -8.60 0.78
C GLN A 148 -16.70 -9.80 1.71
N LYS A 149 -16.81 -9.53 3.02
CA LYS A 149 -17.08 -10.58 4.02
C LYS A 149 -18.13 -10.06 5.00
N SER A 150 -19.28 -10.72 5.04
CA SER A 150 -20.47 -10.22 5.77
C SER A 150 -20.83 -8.81 5.28
N CYS A 151 -20.89 -7.83 6.18
CA CYS A 151 -21.18 -6.43 5.85
C CYS A 151 -19.94 -5.56 5.67
N THR A 152 -18.74 -6.15 5.64
CA THR A 152 -17.48 -5.42 5.50
C THR A 152 -16.98 -5.49 4.07
N TYR A 153 -16.54 -4.34 3.55
CA TYR A 153 -15.98 -4.18 2.21
C TYR A 153 -14.56 -3.65 2.30
N TRP A 154 -13.71 -4.09 1.37
CA TRP A 154 -12.39 -3.52 1.16
C TRP A 154 -12.00 -3.65 -0.32
N ILE A 155 -11.01 -2.85 -0.72
CA ILE A 155 -10.37 -3.00 -2.03
C ILE A 155 -9.05 -3.74 -1.82
N HIS A 156 -8.92 -4.92 -2.44
CA HIS A 156 -7.61 -5.49 -2.68
C HIS A 156 -7.03 -4.87 -3.95
N PHE A 157 -5.93 -4.14 -3.80
CA PHE A 157 -5.24 -3.49 -4.91
C PHE A 157 -3.80 -3.97 -4.99
N ALA A 158 -3.39 -4.43 -6.17
CA ALA A 158 -2.03 -4.92 -6.41
C ALA A 158 -1.42 -4.28 -7.65
N VAL A 159 -0.14 -3.90 -7.55
CA VAL A 159 0.68 -3.42 -8.66
C VAL A 159 2.09 -3.99 -8.58
N LYS A 160 2.49 -4.74 -9.61
CA LYS A 160 3.81 -5.38 -9.74
C LYS A 160 4.77 -4.49 -10.53
N PRO A 161 6.09 -4.70 -10.42
CA PRO A 161 7.08 -4.00 -11.26
C PRO A 161 6.91 -4.29 -12.76
N LYS A 162 6.35 -5.45 -13.12
CA LYS A 162 6.08 -5.88 -14.51
C LYS A 162 5.04 -6.98 -14.54
N GLY A 163 4.41 -7.18 -15.71
CA GLY A 163 3.46 -8.28 -15.93
C GLY A 163 2.14 -8.10 -15.17
N ASN A 164 1.67 -6.87 -15.05
CA ASN A 164 0.38 -6.54 -14.49
C ASN A 164 -0.74 -7.04 -15.41
N ARG A 165 -1.78 -7.69 -14.83
CA ARG A 165 -2.83 -8.40 -15.57
C ARG A 165 -4.10 -7.56 -15.80
N ARG A 166 -4.19 -6.39 -15.16
CA ARG A 166 -5.39 -5.53 -15.15
C ARG A 166 -6.67 -6.31 -14.79
N ARG A 167 -6.55 -7.21 -13.82
CA ARG A 167 -7.66 -8.03 -13.35
C ARG A 167 -8.55 -7.22 -12.42
N THR A 168 -9.81 -7.01 -12.83
CA THR A 168 -10.84 -6.35 -12.00
C THR A 168 -11.96 -7.32 -11.73
N ASN A 169 -12.40 -7.43 -10.46
CA ASN A 169 -13.50 -8.32 -10.09
C ASN A 169 -14.18 -7.90 -8.78
N PHE A 170 -15.35 -8.48 -8.52
CA PHE A 170 -16.05 -8.43 -7.25
C PHE A 170 -16.05 -9.84 -6.63
N ILE A 171 -15.56 -9.98 -5.41
CA ILE A 171 -15.40 -11.26 -4.70
C ILE A 171 -16.25 -11.23 -3.42
N ARG A 172 -17.14 -12.23 -3.28
CA ARG A 172 -18.01 -12.44 -2.12
C ARG A 172 -17.60 -13.68 -1.35
#